data_f201fde50c766a8d9672e2f02dbe9894
#
_entry.id   f201fde50c766a8d9672e2f02dbe9894
#
_cell.length_a   1.000
_cell.length_b   1.000
_cell.length_c   1.000
_cell.angle_alpha   90.00
_cell.angle_beta   90.00
_cell.angle_gamma   90.00
#
_symmetry.space_group_name_H-M   'P 1'
#
loop_
_entity.id
_entity.type
_entity.pdbx_description
1 polymer ?
#
loop_
_entity_poly.entity_id
_entity_poly.type
_entity_poly.pdbx_seq_one_letter_code
_entity_poly.pdbx_strand_id
1 'polypeptide(L)'
;MSETVSETYFQDTKSQAVFAADGPKPHFLLDTPQFKALVVGLEAGQQIPLHPGEAAMYHFLEGEGLMTVGEETLAIQPGVTVLVQAGTPRGMNAKTRVIFLGAKGE
;
A
#
# COMPACT_ATOMS: atom_id res chain seq x y z
N MET A 1 -1.95 -14.51 26.51
CA MET A 1 -1.87 -13.98 26.10
C MET A 1 -2.02 -12.75 25.50
N SER A 2 -1.90 -11.94 25.62
CA SER A 2 -2.17 -10.60 25.21
C SER A 2 -1.52 -10.17 23.93
N GLU A 3 -0.63 -10.92 23.41
CA GLU A 3 -0.01 -10.59 22.13
C GLU A 3 -1.03 -10.51 21.02
N THR A 4 -2.08 -11.33 21.12
CA THR A 4 -3.12 -11.32 20.11
C THR A 4 -3.78 -9.95 19.99
N VAL A 5 -3.89 -9.24 21.12
CA VAL A 5 -4.53 -7.92 21.11
C VAL A 5 -3.70 -6.96 20.27
N SER A 6 -2.38 -6.99 20.40
CA SER A 6 -1.54 -6.06 19.66
C SER A 6 -1.56 -6.35 18.17
N GLU A 7 -1.97 -7.54 17.77
CA GLU A 7 -2.05 -7.90 16.36
C GLU A 7 -3.37 -7.49 15.72
N THR A 8 -4.30 -6.96 16.50
CA THR A 8 -5.59 -6.52 15.97
C THR A 8 -5.76 -5.00 16.08
N TYR A 9 -4.80 -4.30 16.62
CA TYR A 9 -4.99 -2.91 16.95
C TYR A 9 -3.68 -2.15 16.76
N PHE A 10 -3.70 -1.18 15.86
CA PHE A 10 -2.53 -0.37 15.54
C PHE A 10 -2.88 1.09 15.72
N GLN A 11 -2.39 1.70 16.79
CA GLN A 11 -2.69 3.09 17.10
C GLN A 11 -2.04 4.05 16.11
N ASP A 12 -0.90 3.64 15.53
CA ASP A 12 -0.18 4.47 14.59
C ASP A 12 0.22 3.62 13.40
N THR A 13 -0.67 3.57 12.43
CA THR A 13 -0.48 2.72 11.26
C THR A 13 0.78 3.09 10.49
N LYS A 14 1.12 4.38 10.43
CA LYS A 14 2.31 4.80 9.71
C LYS A 14 3.59 4.22 10.30
N SER A 15 3.62 4.02 11.61
CA SER A 15 4.82 3.49 12.26
C SER A 15 5.08 2.03 11.89
N GLN A 16 4.12 1.36 11.27
CA GLN A 16 4.30 -0.01 10.80
C GLN A 16 5.04 -0.08 9.46
N ALA A 17 5.24 1.05 8.80
CA ALA A 17 5.90 1.06 7.50
C ALA A 17 7.37 0.70 7.63
N VAL A 18 7.87 -0.06 6.66
CA VAL A 18 9.27 -0.45 6.56
C VAL A 18 9.80 0.12 5.26
N PHE A 19 10.99 0.71 5.32
CA PHE A 19 11.64 1.29 4.14
C PHE A 19 12.96 0.57 3.90
N ALA A 20 13.30 0.39 2.63
CA ALA A 20 14.56 -0.24 2.27
C ALA A 20 15.07 0.40 0.99
N ALA A 21 16.40 0.48 0.88
CA ALA A 21 17.02 1.11 -0.27
C ALA A 21 16.83 0.27 -1.55
N ASP A 22 16.60 -1.03 -1.42
CA ASP A 22 16.51 -1.90 -2.58
C ASP A 22 15.09 -2.03 -3.14
N GLY A 23 14.11 -1.32 -2.56
CA GLY A 23 12.78 -1.31 -3.14
C GLY A 23 11.68 -1.17 -2.09
N PRO A 24 10.44 -1.07 -2.57
CA PRO A 24 9.30 -1.00 -1.67
C PRO A 24 9.19 -2.24 -0.79
N LYS A 25 8.78 -2.04 0.46
CA LYS A 25 8.68 -3.14 1.42
C LYS A 25 7.27 -3.22 1.96
N PRO A 26 6.56 -4.31 1.66
CA PRO A 26 5.27 -4.55 2.31
C PRO A 26 5.48 -5.13 3.70
N HIS A 27 4.65 -4.69 4.62
CA HIS A 27 4.60 -5.24 5.97
C HIS A 27 3.17 -5.67 6.22
N PHE A 28 2.96 -6.97 6.36
CA PHE A 28 1.60 -7.49 6.47
C PHE A 28 1.10 -7.36 7.89
N LEU A 29 -0.07 -6.74 8.03
CA LEU A 29 -0.76 -6.64 9.32
C LEU A 29 -1.69 -7.83 9.52
N LEU A 30 -2.27 -8.32 8.44
CA LEU A 30 -3.12 -9.51 8.44
C LEU A 30 -2.89 -10.22 7.12
N ASP A 31 -2.68 -11.52 7.18
CA ASP A 31 -2.39 -12.30 5.99
C ASP A 31 -3.14 -13.61 6.04
N THR A 32 -4.29 -13.65 5.38
CA THR A 32 -5.10 -14.86 5.27
C THR A 32 -5.30 -15.19 3.81
N PRO A 33 -5.75 -16.41 3.49
CA PRO A 33 -6.03 -16.73 2.08
C PRO A 33 -7.09 -15.86 1.43
N GLN A 34 -8.03 -15.33 2.22
CA GLN A 34 -9.15 -14.56 1.67
C GLN A 34 -8.92 -13.07 1.71
N PHE A 35 -8.04 -12.58 2.58
CA PHE A 35 -7.92 -11.16 2.79
C PHE A 35 -6.54 -10.81 3.36
N LYS A 36 -5.95 -9.76 2.82
CA LYS A 36 -4.65 -9.28 3.30
C LYS A 36 -4.72 -7.79 3.55
N ALA A 37 -4.14 -7.36 4.67
CA ALA A 37 -3.98 -5.95 4.98
C ALA A 37 -2.50 -5.69 5.21
N LEU A 38 -1.97 -4.64 4.61
CA LEU A 38 -0.54 -4.38 4.65
C LEU A 38 -0.26 -2.90 4.62
N VAL A 39 0.89 -2.53 5.17
CA VAL A 39 1.42 -1.18 5.08
C VAL A 39 2.69 -1.25 4.25
N VAL A 40 2.79 -0.36 3.28
CA VAL A 40 3.93 -0.37 2.36
C VAL A 40 4.65 0.95 2.44
N GLY A 41 5.98 0.88 2.57
CA GLY A 41 6.83 2.06 2.52
C GLY A 41 7.64 2.09 1.25
N LEU A 42 7.66 3.25 0.59
CA LEU A 42 8.49 3.51 -0.58
C LEU A 42 9.39 4.69 -0.28
N GLU A 43 10.67 4.54 -0.57
CA GLU A 43 11.56 5.71 -0.55
C GLU A 43 11.31 6.55 -1.80
N ALA A 44 11.71 7.81 -1.74
CA ALA A 44 11.56 8.70 -2.90
C ALA A 44 12.22 8.06 -4.13
N GLY A 45 11.52 8.08 -5.25
CA GLY A 45 12.00 7.53 -6.49
C GLY A 45 11.73 6.05 -6.70
N GLN A 46 11.27 5.35 -5.69
CA GLN A 46 10.98 3.93 -5.85
C GLN A 46 9.66 3.73 -6.58
N GLN A 47 9.54 2.59 -7.23
CA GLN A 47 8.39 2.29 -8.07
C GLN A 47 7.85 0.91 -7.75
N ILE A 48 6.54 0.76 -7.92
CA ILE A 48 5.91 -0.54 -8.04
C ILE A 48 5.50 -0.67 -9.50
N PRO A 49 6.11 -1.60 -10.25
CA PRO A 49 5.80 -1.72 -11.68
C PRO A 49 4.34 -2.09 -11.91
N LEU A 50 3.85 -1.70 -13.08
CA LEU A 50 2.48 -2.00 -13.46
C LEU A 50 2.27 -3.51 -13.52
N HIS A 51 1.25 -3.99 -12.85
CA HIS A 51 0.95 -5.42 -12.78
C HIS A 51 -0.52 -5.61 -12.45
N PRO A 52 -1.14 -6.69 -12.93
CA PRO A 52 -2.51 -7.02 -12.52
C PRO A 52 -2.50 -7.63 -11.12
N GLY A 53 -3.65 -7.69 -10.49
CA GLY A 53 -3.75 -8.25 -9.15
C GLY A 53 -5.20 -8.39 -8.72
N GLU A 54 -5.37 -8.70 -7.46
CA GLU A 54 -6.70 -8.86 -6.88
C GLU A 54 -7.40 -7.51 -6.74
N ALA A 55 -8.68 -7.54 -6.40
CA ALA A 55 -9.37 -6.33 -6.00
C ALA A 55 -8.65 -5.76 -4.77
N ALA A 56 -8.40 -4.46 -4.77
CA ALA A 56 -7.56 -3.87 -3.75
C ALA A 56 -7.98 -2.44 -3.45
N MET A 57 -7.65 -2.01 -2.24
CA MET A 57 -7.80 -0.65 -1.79
C MET A 57 -6.42 -0.13 -1.40
N TYR A 58 -6.13 1.10 -1.79
CA TYR A 58 -4.90 1.79 -1.39
C TYR A 58 -5.30 3.09 -0.73
N HIS A 59 -4.88 3.27 0.52
CA HIS A 59 -5.14 4.51 1.23
C HIS A 59 -3.81 5.13 1.63
N PHE A 60 -3.55 6.35 1.13
CA PHE A 60 -2.24 6.98 1.28
C PHE A 60 -2.20 7.78 2.55
N LEU A 61 -1.18 7.49 3.37
CA LEU A 61 -1.02 8.08 4.69
C LEU A 61 0.03 9.17 4.70
N GLU A 62 1.01 9.08 3.80
CA GLU A 62 2.12 10.05 3.77
C GLU A 62 2.73 10.07 2.39
N GLY A 63 3.21 11.25 1.98
CA GLY A 63 4.00 11.39 0.77
C GLY A 63 3.18 11.69 -0.46
N GLU A 64 3.89 11.92 -1.58
CA GLU A 64 3.30 12.31 -2.86
C GLU A 64 3.89 11.47 -3.97
N GLY A 65 3.11 11.26 -5.00
CA GLY A 65 3.56 10.53 -6.18
C GLY A 65 2.44 10.37 -7.19
N LEU A 66 2.58 9.36 -8.02
CA LEU A 66 1.59 9.03 -9.05
C LEU A 66 1.25 7.56 -8.96
N MET A 67 -0.01 7.24 -9.18
CA MET A 67 -0.45 5.86 -9.27
C MET A 67 -1.14 5.66 -10.61
N THR A 68 -0.80 4.59 -11.30
CA THR A 68 -1.43 4.23 -12.55
C THR A 68 -2.43 3.10 -12.29
N VAL A 69 -3.66 3.28 -12.77
CA VAL A 69 -4.71 2.28 -12.68
C VAL A 69 -5.30 2.14 -14.06
N GLY A 70 -5.07 0.99 -14.69
CA GLY A 70 -5.45 0.82 -16.09
C GLY A 70 -4.74 1.83 -16.95
N GLU A 71 -5.50 2.72 -17.58
CA GLU A 71 -4.94 3.77 -18.42
C GLU A 71 -4.95 5.13 -17.74
N GLU A 72 -5.35 5.21 -16.48
CA GLU A 72 -5.43 6.47 -15.77
C GLU A 72 -4.20 6.67 -14.90
N THR A 73 -3.77 7.92 -14.81
CA THR A 73 -2.69 8.33 -13.91
C THR A 73 -3.28 9.26 -12.87
N LEU A 74 -3.12 8.91 -11.61
CA LEU A 74 -3.74 9.61 -10.50
C LEU A 74 -2.67 10.19 -9.60
N ALA A 75 -2.86 11.44 -9.18
CA ALA A 75 -1.96 12.05 -8.20
C ALA A 75 -2.30 11.50 -6.83
N ILE A 76 -1.28 11.11 -6.09
CA ILE A 76 -1.47 10.60 -4.73
C ILE A 76 -0.83 11.54 -3.73
N GLN A 77 -1.50 11.67 -2.58
CA GLN A 77 -1.06 12.47 -1.46
C GLN A 77 -1.82 11.99 -0.23
N PRO A 78 -1.44 12.44 0.97
CA PRO A 78 -2.11 11.94 2.18
C PRO A 78 -3.62 12.16 2.11
N GLY A 79 -4.37 11.12 2.44
CA GLY A 79 -5.83 11.15 2.45
C GLY A 79 -6.47 10.59 1.19
N VAL A 80 -5.70 10.35 0.13
CA VAL A 80 -6.25 9.79 -1.11
C VAL A 80 -6.51 8.29 -0.93
N THR A 81 -7.65 7.84 -1.42
CA THR A 81 -7.98 6.42 -1.47
C THR A 81 -8.23 6.01 -2.93
N VAL A 82 -7.61 4.93 -3.34
CA VAL A 82 -7.76 4.39 -4.69
C VAL A 82 -8.30 2.97 -4.60
N LEU A 83 -9.35 2.69 -5.36
CA LEU A 83 -9.95 1.37 -5.41
C LEU A 83 -9.69 0.77 -6.77
N VAL A 84 -9.22 -0.48 -6.80
CA VAL A 84 -8.83 -1.15 -8.03
C VAL A 84 -9.55 -2.48 -8.12
N GLN A 85 -10.20 -2.73 -9.25
CA GLN A 85 -10.91 -3.99 -9.44
C GLN A 85 -9.94 -5.10 -9.81
N ALA A 86 -10.36 -6.33 -9.54
CA ALA A 86 -9.54 -7.50 -9.85
C ALA A 86 -9.19 -7.50 -11.34
N GLY A 87 -7.93 -7.80 -11.65
CA GLY A 87 -7.45 -7.89 -13.01
C GLY A 87 -6.97 -6.59 -13.62
N THR A 88 -7.34 -5.46 -13.05
CA THR A 88 -6.90 -4.17 -13.58
C THR A 88 -5.44 -3.94 -13.22
N PRO A 89 -4.57 -3.65 -14.21
CA PRO A 89 -3.17 -3.36 -13.91
C PRO A 89 -3.04 -2.10 -13.07
N ARG A 90 -2.08 -2.11 -12.14
CA ARG A 90 -1.83 -0.98 -11.27
C ARG A 90 -0.35 -0.90 -10.94
N GLY A 91 0.12 0.29 -10.69
CA GLY A 91 1.50 0.53 -10.28
C GLY A 91 1.62 1.93 -9.74
N MET A 92 2.79 2.29 -9.22
CA MET A 92 2.98 3.63 -8.68
C MET A 92 4.43 4.05 -8.68
N ASN A 93 4.64 5.37 -8.65
CA ASN A 93 5.94 6.00 -8.52
C ASN A 93 5.91 6.94 -7.33
N ALA A 94 6.86 6.81 -6.42
CA ALA A 94 6.97 7.69 -5.27
C ALA A 94 7.80 8.91 -5.65
N LYS A 95 7.23 10.09 -5.52
CA LYS A 95 7.97 11.33 -5.72
C LYS A 95 8.74 11.68 -4.46
N THR A 96 8.09 11.56 -3.32
CA THR A 96 8.70 11.66 -2.02
C THR A 96 8.54 10.31 -1.34
N ARG A 97 9.00 10.18 -0.10
CA ARG A 97 8.74 8.98 0.67
C ARG A 97 7.23 8.81 0.83
N VAL A 98 6.73 7.62 0.52
CA VAL A 98 5.29 7.33 0.52
C VAL A 98 5.01 6.19 1.48
N ILE A 99 3.91 6.33 2.23
CA ILE A 99 3.39 5.25 3.05
C ILE A 99 1.92 5.07 2.67
N PHE A 100 1.54 3.84 2.37
CA PHE A 100 0.13 3.57 2.15
C PHE A 100 -0.31 2.32 2.88
N LEU A 101 -1.60 2.31 3.25
CA LEU A 101 -2.28 1.15 3.80
C LEU A 101 -3.00 0.47 2.65
N GLY A 102 -2.74 -0.80 2.45
CA GLY A 102 -3.39 -1.58 1.41
C GLY A 102 -4.24 -2.69 2.00
N ALA A 103 -5.33 -2.99 1.32
CA ALA A 103 -6.15 -4.13 1.63
C ALA A 103 -6.51 -4.79 0.31
N LYS A 104 -6.44 -6.13 0.27
CA LYS A 104 -6.77 -6.82 -0.96
C LYS A 104 -7.44 -8.14 -0.65
N GLY A 105 -8.42 -8.48 -1.49
CA GLY A 105 -9.13 -9.73 -1.41
C GLY A 105 -8.64 -10.67 -2.48
N GLU A 106 -9.32 -11.79 -2.58
CA GLU A 106 -9.05 -12.71 -3.67
C GLU A 106 -9.62 -12.24 -4.95
#